data_7b61f26ad2cc63862d72a4ece1c15c41
#
_entry.id   7b61f26ad2cc63862d72a4ece1c15c41
#
_cell.length_a   1.000
_cell.length_b   1.000
_cell.length_c   1.000
_cell.angle_alpha   90.00
_cell.angle_beta   90.00
_cell.angle_gamma   90.00
#
_symmetry.space_group_name_H-M   'P 1'
#
loop_
_entity.id
_entity.type
_entity.pdbx_description
1 polymer ?
#
loop_
_entity_poly.entity_id
_entity_poly.type
_entity_poly.pdbx_seq_one_letter_code
_entity_poly.pdbx_strand_id
1 'polypeptide(L)'
;NIVHTQGWIHCHTPATDASGPVKGVMDEVFNDFQDMRLPAHLRISLACCLNMCGAVHCSDIAILGYHRKPPMIDHEYMDKMCEIPLAIAACPTAAIKPKK
;
A
#
# COMPACT_ATOMS: atom_id res chain seq x y z
N ASN A 1 17.91 4.07 5.83
CA ASN A 1 16.70 3.36 6.23
C ASN A 1 15.63 3.44 5.15
N ILE A 2 14.71 2.50 5.18
CA ILE A 2 13.63 2.42 4.21
C ILE A 2 12.36 2.92 4.87
N VAL A 3 11.73 3.92 4.27
CA VAL A 3 10.43 4.43 4.73
C VAL A 3 9.34 3.59 4.07
N HIS A 4 8.42 3.05 4.86
CA HIS A 4 7.38 2.20 4.32
C HIS A 4 6.08 2.36 5.08
N THR A 5 4.99 1.95 4.44
CA THR A 5 3.69 1.84 5.09
C THR A 5 3.62 0.54 5.88
N GLN A 6 2.65 0.43 6.77
CA GLN A 6 2.49 -0.77 7.59
C GLN A 6 1.84 -1.94 6.85
N GLY A 7 1.19 -1.65 5.72
CA GLY A 7 0.57 -2.69 4.93
C GLY A 7 -0.60 -3.35 5.66
N TRP A 8 -0.71 -4.66 5.53
CA TRP A 8 -1.85 -5.40 6.04
C TRP A 8 -1.91 -5.50 7.57
N ILE A 9 -0.89 -5.04 8.27
CA ILE A 9 -0.88 -5.07 9.74
C ILE A 9 -1.98 -4.17 10.29
N HIS A 10 -2.16 -2.98 9.73
CA HIS A 10 -3.13 -2.00 10.22
C HIS A 10 -4.05 -1.42 9.14
N CYS A 11 -3.90 -1.82 7.89
CA CYS A 11 -4.63 -1.19 6.80
C CYS A 11 -5.36 -2.24 5.97
N HIS A 12 -6.56 -1.92 5.51
CA HIS A 12 -7.35 -2.81 4.66
C HIS A 12 -7.24 -2.49 3.16
N THR A 13 -6.49 -1.44 2.80
CA THR A 13 -6.38 -0.96 1.42
C THR A 13 -5.21 -1.56 0.61
N PRO A 14 -4.14 -2.12 1.23
CA PRO A 14 -2.96 -2.49 0.48
C PRO A 14 -3.21 -3.53 -0.61
N ALA A 15 -2.53 -3.35 -1.75
CA ALA A 15 -2.50 -4.32 -2.83
C ALA A 15 -1.38 -5.33 -2.66
N THR A 16 -0.36 -5.01 -1.88
CA THR A 16 0.79 -5.89 -1.65
C THR A 16 1.22 -5.80 -0.19
N ASP A 17 1.97 -6.81 0.25
CA ASP A 17 2.57 -6.81 1.57
C ASP A 17 3.71 -5.79 1.63
N ALA A 18 3.79 -5.04 2.72
CA ALA A 18 4.88 -4.08 2.93
C ALA A 18 6.08 -4.73 3.58
N SER A 19 5.87 -5.61 4.56
CA SER A 19 6.95 -6.17 5.37
C SER A 19 7.88 -7.08 4.58
N GLY A 20 7.35 -7.91 3.68
CA GLY A 20 8.14 -8.83 2.87
C GLY A 20 9.15 -8.12 1.98
N PRO A 21 8.69 -7.25 1.07
CA PRO A 21 9.60 -6.52 0.20
C PRO A 21 10.59 -5.63 0.94
N VAL A 22 10.18 -4.96 2.02
CA VAL A 22 11.09 -4.12 2.82
C VAL A 22 12.18 -4.98 3.45
N LYS A 23 11.82 -6.12 4.04
CA LYS A 23 12.80 -7.02 4.65
C LYS A 23 13.75 -7.57 3.60
N GLY A 24 13.24 -7.96 2.43
CA GLY A 24 14.09 -8.47 1.35
C GLY A 24 15.09 -7.44 0.87
N VAL A 25 14.67 -6.21 0.64
CA VAL A 25 15.56 -5.14 0.20
C VAL A 25 16.58 -4.81 1.29
N MET A 26 16.13 -4.75 2.56
CA MET A 26 17.03 -4.44 3.67
C MET A 26 18.10 -5.51 3.84
N ASP A 27 17.76 -6.79 3.68
CA ASP A 27 18.74 -7.87 3.78
C ASP A 27 19.83 -7.75 2.70
N GLU A 28 19.46 -7.30 1.51
CA GLU A 28 20.42 -7.12 0.41
C GLU A 28 21.33 -5.91 0.63
N VAL A 29 20.83 -4.83 1.20
CA VAL A 29 21.57 -3.58 1.30
C VAL A 29 22.04 -3.25 2.71
N PHE A 30 21.87 -4.17 3.66
CA PHE A 30 22.21 -3.91 5.06
C PHE A 30 23.68 -3.52 5.24
N ASN A 31 24.57 -4.18 4.53
CA ASN A 31 26.01 -3.86 4.63
C ASN A 31 26.30 -2.44 4.12
N ASP A 32 25.58 -1.99 3.11
CA ASP A 32 25.77 -0.64 2.58
C ASP A 32 25.31 0.42 3.58
N PHE A 33 24.22 0.16 4.32
CA PHE A 33 23.80 1.06 5.37
C PHE A 33 24.79 1.09 6.54
N GLN A 34 25.32 -0.07 6.89
CA GLN A 34 26.25 -0.18 8.01
C GLN A 34 27.60 0.46 7.70
N ASP A 35 28.13 0.23 6.51
CA ASP A 35 29.45 0.69 6.10
C ASP A 35 29.42 2.04 5.39
N MET A 36 28.23 2.54 5.05
CA MET A 36 28.04 3.83 4.35
C MET A 36 28.86 3.93 3.06
N ARG A 37 28.82 2.85 2.26
CA ARG A 37 29.65 2.73 1.05
C ARG A 37 29.08 3.46 -0.16
N LEU A 38 27.83 3.90 -0.10
CA LEU A 38 27.19 4.60 -1.21
C LEU A 38 27.77 6.01 -1.37
N PRO A 39 28.01 6.45 -2.61
CA PRO A 39 28.66 7.74 -2.86
C PRO A 39 27.75 8.94 -2.56
N ALA A 40 26.44 8.75 -2.44
CA ALA A 40 25.48 9.80 -2.16
C ALA A 40 24.31 9.22 -1.38
N HIS A 41 23.45 10.11 -0.87
CA HIS A 41 22.23 9.65 -0.21
C HIS A 41 21.33 8.93 -1.19
N LEU A 42 20.80 7.79 -0.76
CA LEU A 42 19.80 7.04 -1.51
C LEU A 42 18.62 6.78 -0.59
N ARG A 43 17.46 7.20 -1.03
CA ARG A 43 16.22 6.99 -0.29
C ARG A 43 15.38 5.94 -0.98
N ILE A 44 14.99 4.92 -0.22
CA ILE A 44 14.10 3.87 -0.69
C ILE A 44 12.81 3.96 0.10
N SER A 45 11.69 3.93 -0.58
CA SER A 45 10.39 3.91 0.10
C SER A 45 9.46 2.91 -0.54
N LEU A 46 8.46 2.50 0.22
CA LEU A 46 7.48 1.54 -0.22
C LEU A 46 6.08 1.98 0.19
N ALA A 47 5.17 1.97 -0.74
CA ALA A 47 3.75 2.13 -0.48
C ALA A 47 3.01 0.92 -1.03
N CYS A 48 2.08 0.38 -0.27
CA CYS A 48 1.39 -0.84 -0.66
C CYS A 48 0.15 -0.57 -1.51
N CYS A 49 -0.22 0.68 -1.74
CA CYS A 49 -1.32 1.06 -2.63
C CYS A 49 -1.06 2.45 -3.21
N LEU A 50 -1.93 2.88 -4.10
CA LEU A 50 -1.77 4.17 -4.79
C LEU A 50 -2.02 5.40 -3.90
N ASN A 51 -2.41 5.22 -2.65
CA ASN A 51 -2.48 6.34 -1.70
C ASN A 51 -1.10 6.87 -1.32
N MET A 52 -0.06 6.09 -1.57
CA MET A 52 1.33 6.53 -1.51
C MET A 52 1.75 7.12 -0.17
N CYS A 53 1.31 6.50 0.91
CA CYS A 53 1.81 6.82 2.24
C CYS A 53 3.32 6.53 2.29
N GLY A 54 4.05 7.13 3.19
CA GLY A 54 5.47 6.87 3.34
C GLY A 54 6.37 7.67 2.41
N ALA A 55 5.90 8.80 1.89
CA ALA A 55 6.71 9.76 1.15
C ALA A 55 7.29 9.21 -0.16
N VAL A 56 6.52 8.39 -0.86
CA VAL A 56 6.97 7.72 -2.09
C VAL A 56 7.38 8.73 -3.17
N HIS A 57 6.70 9.88 -3.24
CA HIS A 57 6.95 10.89 -4.26
C HIS A 57 8.33 11.55 -4.15
N CYS A 58 8.95 11.52 -2.99
CA CYS A 58 10.23 12.17 -2.78
C CYS A 58 11.38 11.18 -2.62
N SER A 59 11.21 9.94 -3.02
CA SER A 59 12.23 8.91 -2.89
C SER A 59 12.97 8.70 -4.19
N ASP A 60 14.23 8.27 -4.08
CA ASP A 60 15.01 7.90 -5.27
C ASP A 60 14.54 6.58 -5.84
N ILE A 61 14.24 5.62 -4.98
CA ILE A 61 13.66 4.34 -5.39
C ILE A 61 12.35 4.19 -4.65
N ALA A 62 11.28 3.97 -5.38
CA ALA A 62 9.96 3.79 -4.80
C ALA A 62 9.38 2.45 -5.25
N ILE A 63 8.96 1.65 -4.29
CA ILE A 63 8.29 0.38 -4.53
C ILE A 63 6.80 0.59 -4.24
N LEU A 64 5.96 0.33 -5.23
CA LEU A 64 4.56 0.70 -5.15
C LEU A 64 3.68 -0.48 -5.50
N GLY A 65 2.75 -0.82 -4.61
CA GLY A 65 1.70 -1.78 -4.90
C GLY A 65 0.52 -1.08 -5.55
N TYR A 66 -0.17 -1.76 -6.46
CA TYR A 66 -1.38 -1.21 -7.04
C TYR A 66 -2.35 -2.32 -7.40
N HIS A 67 -3.62 -1.96 -7.39
CA HIS A 67 -4.70 -2.87 -7.74
C HIS A 67 -4.90 -2.83 -9.26
N ARG A 68 -4.66 -3.96 -9.92
CA ARG A 68 -4.72 -4.02 -11.38
C ARG A 68 -6.06 -4.42 -11.94
N LYS A 69 -6.95 -4.88 -11.09
CA LYS A 69 -8.27 -5.34 -11.53
C LYS A 69 -9.33 -4.30 -11.18
N PRO A 70 -10.42 -4.24 -11.95
CA PRO A 70 -11.55 -3.39 -11.57
C PRO A 70 -12.07 -3.76 -10.18
N PRO A 71 -12.63 -2.81 -9.43
CA PRO A 71 -13.19 -3.12 -8.12
C PRO A 71 -14.29 -4.16 -8.21
N MET A 72 -14.29 -5.07 -7.25
CA MET A 72 -15.33 -6.10 -7.16
C MET A 72 -15.79 -6.16 -5.72
N ILE A 73 -17.10 -6.30 -5.54
CA ILE A 73 -17.70 -6.42 -4.22
C ILE A 73 -17.96 -7.89 -3.93
N ASP A 74 -17.45 -8.37 -2.80
CA ASP A 74 -17.77 -9.68 -2.30
C ASP A 74 -19.02 -9.56 -1.42
N HIS A 75 -20.16 -9.96 -1.98
CA HIS A 75 -21.44 -9.79 -1.32
C HIS A 75 -21.58 -10.61 -0.03
N GLU A 76 -20.81 -11.69 0.10
CA GLU A 76 -20.88 -12.53 1.29
C GLU A 76 -20.26 -11.88 2.51
N TYR A 77 -19.27 -11.00 2.30
CA TYR A 77 -18.49 -10.42 3.39
C TYR A 77 -18.74 -8.94 3.61
N MET A 78 -19.47 -8.29 2.72
CA MET A 78 -19.60 -6.84 2.78
C MET A 78 -20.31 -6.36 4.04
N ASP A 79 -21.36 -7.05 4.44
CA ASP A 79 -22.11 -6.70 5.65
C ASP A 79 -21.33 -6.92 6.93
N LYS A 80 -20.25 -7.71 6.88
CA LYS A 80 -19.40 -7.96 8.03
C LYS A 80 -18.31 -6.92 8.20
N MET A 81 -17.94 -6.22 7.15
CA MET A 81 -16.86 -5.26 7.16
C MET A 81 -17.35 -3.81 7.20
N CYS A 82 -18.46 -3.52 6.54
CA CYS A 82 -18.96 -2.17 6.40
C CYS A 82 -20.48 -2.18 6.39
N GLU A 83 -21.07 -1.06 6.76
CA GLU A 83 -22.50 -0.87 6.51
C GLU A 83 -22.72 -0.69 5.01
N ILE A 84 -23.66 -1.46 4.46
CA ILE A 84 -23.99 -1.38 3.04
C ILE A 84 -24.42 0.03 2.63
N PRO A 85 -25.32 0.71 3.38
CA PRO A 85 -25.69 2.07 3.02
C PRO A 85 -24.52 3.05 3.04
N LEU A 86 -23.54 2.83 3.92
CA LEU A 86 -22.38 3.71 4.00
C LEU A 86 -21.54 3.64 2.71
N ALA A 87 -21.31 2.43 2.20
CA ALA A 87 -20.54 2.27 0.96
C ALA A 87 -21.25 2.95 -0.22
N ILE A 88 -22.57 2.83 -0.30
CA ILE A 88 -23.35 3.47 -1.35
C ILE A 88 -23.27 4.99 -1.23
N ALA A 89 -23.41 5.50 -0.02
CA ALA A 89 -23.39 6.96 0.23
C ALA A 89 -22.01 7.54 -0.05
N ALA A 90 -20.95 6.82 0.26
CA ALA A 90 -19.58 7.31 0.11
C ALA A 90 -19.07 7.30 -1.33
N CYS A 91 -19.74 6.60 -2.24
CA CYS A 91 -19.28 6.52 -3.63
C CYS A 91 -19.45 7.88 -4.32
N PRO A 92 -18.36 8.55 -4.75
CA PRO A 92 -18.47 9.90 -5.31
C PRO A 92 -19.13 9.96 -6.68
N THR A 93 -19.13 8.86 -7.41
CA THR A 93 -19.69 8.81 -8.77
C THR A 93 -21.04 8.13 -8.82
N ALA A 94 -21.56 7.69 -7.67
CA ALA A 94 -22.81 6.94 -7.57
C ALA A 94 -22.81 5.66 -8.41
N ALA A 95 -21.64 5.02 -8.51
CA ALA A 95 -21.49 3.79 -9.28
C ALA A 95 -22.06 2.58 -8.54
N ILE A 96 -22.14 2.65 -7.23
CA ILE A 96 -22.64 1.55 -6.39
C ILE A 96 -24.13 1.77 -6.16
N LYS A 97 -24.94 0.79 -6.57
CA LYS A 97 -26.38 0.86 -6.44
C LYS A 97 -26.91 -0.38 -5.76
N PRO A 98 -27.96 -0.24 -4.94
CA PRO A 98 -28.56 -1.42 -4.32
C PRO A 98 -29.31 -2.25 -5.37
N LYS A 99 -29.24 -3.56 -5.23
CA LYS A 99 -29.98 -4.50 -6.06
C LYS A 99 -31.16 -5.01 -5.24
N LYS A 100 -32.33 -4.86 -5.80
CA LYS A 100 -33.53 -5.40 -5.17
C LYS A 100 -33.66 -6.89 -5.42
#